data_904e32a9a481a202c509193ea406f04e
#
_entry.id   904e32a9a481a202c509193ea406f04e
#
_cell.length_a   1.000
_cell.length_b   1.000
_cell.length_c   1.000
_cell.angle_alpha   90.00
_cell.angle_beta   90.00
_cell.angle_gamma   90.00
#
_symmetry.space_group_name_H-M   'P 1'
#
loop_
_entity.id
_entity.type
_entity.pdbx_description
1 polymer ?
#
loop_
_entity_poly.entity_id
_entity_poly.type
_entity_poly.pdbx_seq_one_letter_code
_entity_poly.pdbx_strand_id
1 'polypeptide(L)'
;MSTELGLAIRRKSATPASSTGIRRDNVVEIAKVVDIDLCIGCKACEVACKEWNDLPPDHTSNFGSYQSHPDLTASTWDLMRFKEVELDDGDIAWLIRKDSCLHCDDPGCLAA
;
A
#
# COMPACT_ATOMS: atom_id res chain seq x y z
N MET A 1 -10.24 -14.99 -19.01
CA MET A 1 -11.67 -15.20 -19.22
C MET A 1 -12.23 -13.96 -19.89
N SER A 2 -12.66 -14.09 -21.10
CA SER A 2 -13.47 -13.04 -21.71
C SER A 2 -14.77 -12.97 -20.94
N THR A 3 -15.06 -11.85 -20.35
CA THR A 3 -16.37 -11.61 -19.82
C THR A 3 -17.34 -11.54 -20.98
N GLU A 4 -18.48 -12.15 -20.85
CA GLU A 4 -19.55 -12.19 -21.85
C GLU A 4 -19.99 -10.80 -22.35
N LEU A 5 -19.51 -9.74 -21.72
CA LEU A 5 -19.76 -8.35 -22.07
C LEU A 5 -18.66 -7.73 -22.95
N GLY A 6 -17.74 -8.53 -23.47
CA GLY A 6 -16.68 -8.04 -24.33
C GLY A 6 -15.68 -7.10 -23.64
N LEU A 7 -15.80 -6.92 -22.36
CA LEU A 7 -14.85 -6.20 -21.53
C LEU A 7 -13.68 -7.11 -21.20
N ALA A 8 -12.70 -7.14 -22.05
CA ALA A 8 -11.40 -7.67 -21.69
C ALA A 8 -10.79 -6.75 -20.64
N ILE A 9 -10.98 -7.05 -19.38
CA ILE A 9 -10.20 -6.45 -18.32
C ILE A 9 -8.78 -6.98 -18.51
N ARG A 10 -8.02 -6.28 -19.28
CA ARG A 10 -6.59 -6.49 -19.31
C ARG A 10 -6.04 -5.98 -17.99
N ARG A 11 -5.68 -6.89 -17.11
CA ARG A 11 -4.67 -6.56 -16.14
C ARG A 11 -3.49 -6.02 -16.92
N LYS A 12 -3.30 -4.74 -16.90
CA LYS A 12 -2.00 -4.22 -17.20
C LYS A 12 -1.12 -4.71 -16.07
N SER A 13 -0.37 -5.74 -16.37
CA SER A 13 0.77 -6.04 -15.53
C SER A 13 1.42 -4.70 -15.25
N ALA A 14 1.53 -4.39 -14.04
CA ALA A 14 2.23 -3.25 -13.59
C ALA A 14 3.72 -3.30 -13.89
N THR A 15 4.14 -4.25 -14.63
CA THR A 15 5.52 -4.24 -15.09
C THR A 15 5.62 -3.17 -16.15
N PRO A 16 6.08 -2.01 -15.78
CA PRO A 16 6.20 -0.92 -16.71
C PRO A 16 7.48 -1.11 -17.52
N ALA A 17 7.64 -2.26 -18.05
CA ALA A 17 8.88 -2.61 -18.70
C ALA A 17 9.36 -1.54 -19.67
N SER A 18 8.44 -0.77 -20.16
CA SER A 18 8.82 0.24 -21.14
C SER A 18 8.04 1.54 -21.00
N SER A 19 7.11 1.59 -20.07
CA SER A 19 6.10 2.63 -20.16
C SER A 19 6.31 3.82 -19.25
N THR A 20 7.22 3.73 -18.32
CA THR A 20 7.31 4.79 -17.33
C THR A 20 8.08 6.01 -17.79
N GLY A 21 8.77 5.90 -18.88
CA GLY A 21 9.61 7.00 -19.34
C GLY A 21 10.68 7.44 -18.35
N ILE A 22 10.67 6.92 -17.15
CA ILE A 22 11.68 7.22 -16.15
C ILE A 22 12.91 6.38 -16.48
N ARG A 23 13.81 6.99 -17.15
CA ARG A 23 15.13 6.41 -17.37
C ARG A 23 15.92 6.51 -16.07
N ARG A 24 16.20 5.38 -15.51
CA ARG A 24 16.96 5.29 -14.26
C ARG A 24 18.46 5.48 -14.46
N ASP A 25 18.89 5.52 -15.67
CA ASP A 25 20.31 5.64 -16.04
C ASP A 25 20.97 6.91 -15.48
N ASN A 26 20.16 7.94 -15.20
CA ASN A 26 20.64 9.22 -14.67
C ASN A 26 20.21 9.47 -13.23
N VAL A 27 19.59 8.49 -12.57
CA VAL A 27 19.12 8.62 -11.19
C VAL A 27 20.08 7.88 -10.29
N VAL A 28 20.79 8.62 -9.46
CA VAL A 28 21.76 8.07 -8.50
C VAL A 28 21.04 7.51 -7.28
N GLU A 29 19.95 8.13 -6.89
CA GLU A 29 19.20 7.75 -5.72
C GLU A 29 17.72 8.11 -5.88
N ILE A 30 16.84 7.25 -5.40
CA ILE A 30 15.39 7.50 -5.36
C ILE A 30 14.87 7.30 -3.95
N ALA A 31 13.95 8.15 -3.54
CA ALA A 31 13.28 8.03 -2.26
C ALA A 31 11.76 8.00 -2.45
N LYS A 32 11.10 7.28 -1.56
CA LYS A 32 9.65 7.33 -1.43
C LYS A 32 9.29 8.18 -0.22
N VAL A 33 8.52 9.23 -0.45
CA VAL A 33 8.04 10.12 0.61
C VAL A 33 6.58 9.79 0.90
N VAL A 34 6.27 9.60 2.16
CA VAL A 34 4.89 9.44 2.64
C VAL A 34 4.55 10.65 3.50
N ASP A 35 3.64 11.48 2.99
CA ASP A 35 3.16 12.65 3.71
C ASP A 35 1.91 12.28 4.51
N ILE A 36 2.10 12.07 5.80
CA ILE A 36 1.03 11.66 6.71
C ILE A 36 0.04 12.78 7.02
N ASP A 37 0.43 14.04 6.84
CA ASP A 37 -0.46 15.18 7.08
C ASP A 37 -1.50 15.33 5.96
N LEU A 38 -1.17 14.89 4.76
CA LEU A 38 -2.07 14.90 3.61
C LEU A 38 -2.85 13.60 3.41
N CYS A 39 -2.52 12.57 4.18
CA CYS A 39 -3.18 11.28 4.07
C CYS A 39 -4.62 11.33 4.58
N ILE A 40 -5.57 10.89 3.76
CA ILE A 40 -7.00 10.83 4.10
C ILE A 40 -7.47 9.42 4.47
N GLY A 41 -6.59 8.44 4.48
CA GLY A 41 -6.92 7.07 4.85
C GLY A 41 -7.82 6.33 3.87
N CYS A 42 -7.80 6.68 2.61
CA CYS A 42 -8.69 6.08 1.60
C CYS A 42 -8.36 4.62 1.25
N LYS A 43 -7.23 4.08 1.72
CA LYS A 43 -6.75 2.71 1.48
C LYS A 43 -6.45 2.35 0.02
N ALA A 44 -6.44 3.32 -0.87
CA ALA A 44 -6.13 3.08 -2.28
C ALA A 44 -4.72 2.49 -2.47
N CYS A 45 -3.77 2.85 -1.63
CA CYS A 45 -2.41 2.30 -1.64
C CYS A 45 -2.38 0.81 -1.27
N GLU A 46 -3.22 0.37 -0.33
CA GLU A 46 -3.35 -1.05 0.01
C GLU A 46 -3.87 -1.85 -1.19
N VAL A 47 -4.91 -1.35 -1.83
CA VAL A 47 -5.50 -2.00 -3.01
C VAL A 47 -4.52 -2.00 -4.18
N ALA A 48 -3.86 -0.88 -4.41
CA ALA A 48 -2.86 -0.76 -5.48
C ALA A 48 -1.70 -1.72 -5.28
N CYS A 49 -1.23 -1.90 -4.07
CA CYS A 49 -0.16 -2.84 -3.74
C CYS A 49 -0.58 -4.29 -4.03
N LYS A 50 -1.77 -4.68 -3.61
CA LYS A 50 -2.31 -6.02 -3.90
C LYS A 50 -2.47 -6.27 -5.39
N GLU A 51 -3.00 -5.31 -6.11
CA GLU A 51 -3.20 -5.41 -7.55
C GLU A 51 -1.87 -5.46 -8.30
N TRP A 52 -0.93 -4.61 -7.90
CA TRP A 52 0.39 -4.56 -8.52
C TRP A 52 1.18 -5.85 -8.36
N ASN A 53 1.16 -6.42 -7.18
CA ASN A 53 1.95 -7.59 -6.83
C ASN A 53 1.19 -8.90 -7.00
N ASP A 54 -0.03 -8.86 -7.51
CA ASP A 54 -0.91 -10.03 -7.67
C ASP A 54 -1.07 -10.84 -6.38
N LEU A 55 -1.25 -10.12 -5.28
CA LEU A 55 -1.43 -10.74 -3.98
C LEU A 55 -2.86 -11.24 -3.80
N PRO A 56 -3.04 -12.40 -3.17
CA PRO A 56 -4.36 -12.91 -2.87
C PRO A 56 -5.07 -12.03 -1.82
N PRO A 57 -6.41 -12.04 -1.81
CA PRO A 57 -7.14 -11.37 -0.75
C PRO A 57 -6.91 -12.07 0.59
N ASP A 58 -6.72 -11.28 1.63
CA ASP A 58 -6.70 -11.79 2.99
C ASP A 58 -8.11 -11.83 3.57
N HIS A 59 -8.30 -12.72 4.54
CA HIS A 59 -9.52 -12.73 5.32
C HIS A 59 -9.52 -11.54 6.29
N THR A 60 -10.48 -10.64 6.10
CA THR A 60 -10.65 -9.47 6.96
C THR A 60 -11.78 -9.67 7.95
N SER A 61 -11.61 -9.15 9.15
CA SER A 61 -12.64 -9.14 10.18
C SER A 61 -12.69 -7.78 10.86
N ASN A 62 -13.87 -7.39 11.31
CA ASN A 62 -13.99 -6.18 12.12
C ASN A 62 -13.50 -6.49 13.55
N PHE A 63 -12.50 -5.75 13.98
CA PHE A 63 -11.95 -5.82 15.32
C PHE A 63 -11.98 -4.47 16.06
N GLY A 64 -12.91 -3.60 15.66
CA GLY A 64 -13.08 -2.30 16.28
C GLY A 64 -12.14 -1.21 15.76
N SER A 65 -11.59 -1.40 14.57
CA SER A 65 -10.73 -0.43 13.90
C SER A 65 -11.14 -0.26 12.44
N TYR A 66 -10.76 0.85 11.85
CA TYR A 66 -10.89 1.06 10.40
C TYR A 66 -9.81 0.34 9.59
N GLN A 67 -8.86 -0.29 10.26
CA GLN A 67 -7.84 -1.10 9.59
C GLN A 67 -8.46 -2.33 8.95
N SER A 68 -7.94 -2.71 7.79
CA SER A 68 -8.32 -3.96 7.13
C SER A 68 -7.79 -5.18 7.89
N HIS A 69 -6.62 -5.03 8.53
CA HIS A 69 -5.92 -6.07 9.27
C HIS A 69 -5.28 -5.50 10.54
N PRO A 70 -5.01 -6.35 11.54
CA PRO A 70 -4.27 -5.92 12.73
C PRO A 70 -2.82 -5.55 12.43
N ASP A 71 -2.20 -6.24 11.48
CA ASP A 71 -0.81 -6.05 11.11
C ASP A 71 -0.55 -6.48 9.66
N LEU A 72 0.65 -6.20 9.16
CA LEU A 72 1.11 -6.69 7.87
C LEU A 72 1.13 -8.22 7.85
N THR A 73 0.85 -8.79 6.68
CA THR A 73 0.87 -10.24 6.47
C THR A 73 1.69 -10.58 5.23
N ALA A 74 1.85 -11.87 4.96
CA ALA A 74 2.50 -12.34 3.74
C ALA A 74 1.75 -11.92 2.45
N SER A 75 0.47 -11.63 2.56
CA SER A 75 -0.40 -11.21 1.46
C SER A 75 -0.81 -9.74 1.54
N THR A 76 -0.48 -9.04 2.59
CA THR A 76 -0.76 -7.61 2.80
C THR A 76 0.52 -6.90 3.18
N TRP A 77 1.15 -6.26 2.20
CA TRP A 77 2.46 -5.61 2.35
C TRP A 77 2.35 -4.11 2.60
N ASP A 78 1.17 -3.57 2.47
CA ASP A 78 0.87 -2.17 2.67
C ASP A 78 -0.43 -2.04 3.47
N LEU A 79 -0.36 -1.40 4.60
CA LEU A 79 -1.46 -1.30 5.55
C LEU A 79 -1.64 0.14 6.00
N MET A 80 -2.86 0.63 5.92
CA MET A 80 -3.21 1.89 6.53
C MET A 80 -3.56 1.67 8.01
N ARG A 81 -2.78 2.27 8.89
CA ARG A 81 -3.02 2.20 10.34
C ARG A 81 -3.86 3.38 10.78
N PHE A 82 -4.82 3.08 11.60
CA PHE A 82 -5.74 4.05 12.20
C PHE A 82 -5.66 3.97 13.71
N LYS A 83 -5.51 5.11 14.35
CA LYS A 83 -5.54 5.21 15.81
C LYS A 83 -6.31 6.45 16.22
N GLU A 84 -7.22 6.28 17.14
CA GLU A 84 -7.91 7.38 17.80
C GLU A 84 -7.19 7.67 19.12
N VAL A 85 -6.94 8.95 19.38
CA VAL A 85 -6.29 9.41 20.60
C VAL A 85 -7.13 10.52 21.20
N GLU A 86 -7.49 10.36 22.45
CA GLU A 86 -8.15 11.41 23.20
C GLU A 86 -7.12 12.47 23.63
N LEU A 87 -7.41 13.71 23.33
CA LEU A 87 -6.60 14.85 23.68
C LEU A 87 -6.98 15.39 25.06
N ASP A 88 -6.10 16.17 25.68
CA ASP A 88 -6.30 16.73 27.02
C ASP A 88 -7.53 17.64 27.14
N ASP A 89 -7.99 18.21 26.04
CA ASP A 89 -9.20 19.05 25.94
C ASP A 89 -10.50 18.26 25.74
N GLY A 90 -10.39 16.92 25.65
CA GLY A 90 -11.52 16.02 25.40
C GLY A 90 -11.85 15.80 23.93
N ASP A 91 -11.13 16.44 23.02
CA ASP A 91 -11.25 16.17 21.59
C ASP A 91 -10.54 14.86 21.20
N ILE A 92 -10.92 14.31 20.07
CA ILE A 92 -10.33 13.09 19.54
C ILE A 92 -9.47 13.43 18.32
N ALA A 93 -8.22 13.06 18.37
CA ALA A 93 -7.33 13.11 17.22
C ALA A 93 -7.32 11.75 16.49
N TRP A 94 -7.46 11.81 15.19
CA TRP A 94 -7.39 10.65 14.31
C TRP A 94 -6.00 10.58 13.68
N LEU A 95 -5.24 9.60 14.08
CA LEU A 95 -3.91 9.37 13.53
C LEU A 95 -3.98 8.30 12.45
N ILE A 96 -3.60 8.68 11.26
CA ILE A 96 -3.63 7.82 10.08
C ILE A 96 -2.22 7.73 9.53
N ARG A 97 -1.74 6.52 9.30
CA ARG A 97 -0.38 6.30 8.81
C ARG A 97 -0.33 5.12 7.85
N LYS A 98 0.35 5.33 6.75
CA LYS A 98 0.75 4.24 5.86
C LYS A 98 1.88 3.45 6.50
N ASP A 99 1.73 2.14 6.57
CA ASP A 99 2.73 1.21 7.06
C ASP A 99 3.09 0.21 5.97
N SER A 100 4.35 0.18 5.62
CA SER A 100 4.88 -0.69 4.58
C SER A 100 6.39 -0.85 4.74
N CYS A 101 6.99 -1.70 3.93
CA CYS A 101 8.44 -1.82 3.86
C CYS A 101 9.12 -0.47 3.61
N LEU A 102 10.18 -0.17 4.34
CA LEU A 102 10.93 1.08 4.24
C LEU A 102 12.10 1.02 3.25
N HIS A 103 12.28 -0.09 2.57
CA HIS A 103 13.31 -0.30 1.54
C HIS A 103 14.74 -0.06 2.06
N CYS A 104 15.32 -1.08 2.67
CA CYS A 104 16.70 -1.03 3.16
C CYS A 104 17.71 -0.88 2.02
N ASP A 105 18.80 -0.18 2.27
CA ASP A 105 19.91 -0.06 1.31
C ASP A 105 20.57 -1.41 1.04
N ASP A 106 20.72 -2.22 2.09
CA ASP A 106 21.22 -3.59 2.00
C ASP A 106 20.15 -4.57 2.52
N PRO A 107 19.19 -4.94 1.65
CA PRO A 107 18.02 -5.70 2.08
C PRO A 107 18.36 -7.19 2.24
N GLY A 108 18.41 -7.67 3.47
CA GLY A 108 18.59 -9.08 3.76
C GLY A 108 17.49 -9.97 3.19
N CYS A 109 16.27 -9.47 3.09
CA CYS A 109 15.15 -10.22 2.50
C CYS A 109 15.33 -10.48 1.00
N LEU A 110 16.03 -9.61 0.28
CA LEU A 110 16.33 -9.80 -1.14
C LEU A 110 17.42 -10.85 -1.34
N ALA A 111 18.33 -10.95 -0.37
CA ALA A 111 19.44 -11.91 -0.42
C ALA A 111 19.04 -13.33 0.05
N ALA A 112 17.88 -13.46 0.68
CA ALA A 112 17.40 -14.72 1.25
C ALA A 112 16.88 -15.73 0.21
#